data_f7ed18f5320d4384ba8af7a81de2f2f0
#
_entry.id   f7ed18f5320d4384ba8af7a81de2f2f0
#
_cell.length_a   1.000
_cell.length_b   1.000
_cell.length_c   1.000
_cell.angle_alpha   90.00
_cell.angle_beta   90.00
_cell.angle_gamma   90.00
#
_symmetry.space_group_name_H-M   'P 1'
#
loop_
_entity.id
_entity.type
_entity.pdbx_description
1 polymer ?
#
loop_
_entity_poly.entity_id
_entity_poly.type
_entity_poly.pdbx_seq_one_letter_code
_entity_poly.pdbx_strand_id
1 'polypeptide(L)'
;MNAVLSPSALPVAPERSHDGMAVAEAEYWRDYYLGHDVTYEWNAGVLEEKGVSDYLTFRVFDWLIRLLAEFLQTHPIADRVALEMGFRLVLPQKVVIRRPDYGVVRHDNPVRLAGPVQSYRGIFDLCIEGVSTSSRAMEERDTVVKKAEYAAGGVREYYLLHHEPRLRGFYRLNARGVYEPLPEGPEGIVRSAVLPGFQWRLRDLDRQPRFETLIEDAVYAGFVLPRLQQERQRADQERQRAEREHQLTEQERQRAERERQRAEQAERSVEQERARVALLAQRLRALGVDPDAQS
;
A
#
# COMPACT_ATOMS: atom_id res chain seq x y z
N MET A 1 38.70 27.89 27.12
CA MET A 1 39.27 27.87 25.75
C MET A 1 38.08 27.76 24.78
N ASN A 2 37.61 28.91 24.29
CA ASN A 2 36.52 28.98 23.32
C ASN A 2 37.12 28.82 21.92
N ALA A 3 36.81 27.72 21.24
CA ALA A 3 37.15 27.56 19.85
C ALA A 3 36.18 28.41 19.02
N VAL A 4 36.70 29.48 18.44
CA VAL A 4 36.03 30.33 17.46
C VAL A 4 35.94 29.53 16.16
N LEU A 5 34.74 29.10 15.80
CA LEU A 5 34.46 28.59 14.47
C LEU A 5 34.57 29.71 13.45
N SER A 6 35.53 29.60 12.56
CA SER A 6 35.72 30.53 11.44
C SER A 6 34.53 30.45 10.46
N PRO A 7 33.86 31.52 10.13
CA PRO A 7 32.88 31.58 9.07
C PRO A 7 33.61 31.89 7.77
N SER A 8 33.87 30.91 6.96
CA SER A 8 34.29 31.15 5.58
C SER A 8 33.90 29.99 4.66
N ALA A 9 32.67 30.01 4.27
CA ALA A 9 32.30 29.61 2.93
C ALA A 9 31.45 30.74 2.37
N LEU A 10 32.02 31.53 1.50
CA LEU A 10 31.28 32.49 0.68
C LEU A 10 30.18 31.68 -0.05
N PRO A 11 28.95 32.22 -0.12
CA PRO A 11 27.92 31.57 -0.93
C PRO A 11 28.45 31.47 -2.35
N VAL A 12 28.61 30.27 -2.86
CA VAL A 12 28.82 30.01 -4.29
C VAL A 12 27.62 30.65 -4.97
N ALA A 13 27.90 31.62 -5.87
CA ALA A 13 26.84 32.26 -6.64
C ALA A 13 26.04 31.14 -7.32
N PRO A 14 24.70 31.15 -7.27
CA PRO A 14 23.91 30.11 -7.90
C PRO A 14 24.32 30.07 -9.38
N GLU A 15 24.67 28.86 -9.85
CA GLU A 15 24.94 28.66 -11.27
C GLU A 15 23.75 29.15 -12.08
N ARG A 16 24.03 29.89 -13.14
CA ARG A 16 22.95 30.37 -14.03
C ARG A 16 22.29 29.16 -14.67
N SER A 17 20.96 29.16 -14.68
CA SER A 17 20.21 28.12 -15.40
C SER A 17 20.62 28.11 -16.88
N HIS A 18 20.80 26.90 -17.42
CA HIS A 18 21.06 26.66 -18.84
C HIS A 18 19.77 26.30 -19.60
N ASP A 19 18.60 26.59 -19.02
CA ASP A 19 17.31 26.36 -19.69
C ASP A 19 17.26 27.06 -21.05
N GLY A 20 16.80 26.32 -22.07
CA GLY A 20 16.77 26.79 -23.45
C GLY A 20 18.11 26.74 -24.20
N MET A 21 19.21 26.32 -23.57
CA MET A 21 20.50 26.22 -24.25
C MET A 21 20.53 25.08 -25.27
N ALA A 22 21.09 25.35 -26.43
CA ALA A 22 21.31 24.36 -27.46
C ALA A 22 22.50 23.44 -27.12
N VAL A 23 22.25 22.13 -26.99
CA VAL A 23 23.22 21.13 -26.55
C VAL A 23 23.07 19.86 -27.38
N ALA A 24 24.17 19.32 -27.89
CA ALA A 24 24.14 18.02 -28.57
C ALA A 24 23.81 16.87 -27.60
N GLU A 25 23.16 15.81 -28.09
CA GLU A 25 22.78 14.68 -27.24
C GLU A 25 23.98 14.07 -26.49
N ALA A 26 25.13 13.93 -27.13
CA ALA A 26 26.34 13.39 -26.50
C ALA A 26 26.87 14.28 -25.37
N GLU A 27 26.78 15.60 -25.53
CA GLU A 27 27.15 16.59 -24.52
C GLU A 27 26.16 16.55 -23.34
N TYR A 28 24.85 16.46 -23.62
CA TYR A 28 23.85 16.29 -22.59
C TYR A 28 24.15 15.09 -21.67
N TRP A 29 24.41 13.91 -22.23
CA TRP A 29 24.73 12.71 -21.45
C TRP A 29 26.00 12.85 -20.63
N ARG A 30 27.01 13.54 -21.14
CA ARG A 30 28.32 13.70 -20.50
C ARG A 30 28.31 14.75 -19.39
N ASP A 31 27.70 15.93 -19.65
CA ASP A 31 27.89 17.12 -18.83
C ASP A 31 26.64 17.52 -18.04
N TYR A 32 25.44 17.20 -18.51
CA TYR A 32 24.18 17.67 -17.92
C TYR A 32 23.37 16.57 -17.24
N TYR A 33 23.50 15.33 -17.67
CA TYR A 33 22.70 14.25 -17.10
C TYR A 33 23.13 13.87 -15.70
N LEU A 34 24.43 13.78 -15.43
CA LEU A 34 25.01 13.36 -14.15
C LEU A 34 25.83 14.43 -13.44
N GLY A 35 26.32 15.42 -14.15
CA GLY A 35 27.36 16.34 -13.70
C GLY A 35 26.86 17.71 -13.26
N HIS A 36 25.55 17.94 -13.20
CA HIS A 36 25.00 19.26 -12.95
C HIS A 36 24.12 19.30 -11.69
N ASP A 37 24.20 20.39 -10.90
CA ASP A 37 23.38 20.55 -9.71
C ASP A 37 21.89 20.81 -10.05
N VAL A 38 21.63 21.36 -11.24
CA VAL A 38 20.27 21.56 -11.77
C VAL A 38 19.88 20.38 -12.66
N THR A 39 18.69 19.83 -12.45
CA THR A 39 18.16 18.74 -13.26
C THR A 39 17.63 19.28 -14.59
N TYR A 40 18.17 18.77 -15.68
CA TYR A 40 17.70 19.04 -17.03
C TYR A 40 17.17 17.80 -17.71
N GLU A 41 16.16 18.00 -18.54
CA GLU A 41 15.74 17.11 -19.61
C GLU A 41 16.34 17.60 -20.94
N TRP A 42 16.33 16.76 -21.97
CA TRP A 42 16.83 17.15 -23.29
C TRP A 42 15.75 16.94 -24.34
N ASN A 43 15.43 18.01 -25.09
CA ASN A 43 14.37 18.02 -26.09
C ASN A 43 14.92 18.43 -27.44
N ALA A 44 15.27 17.45 -28.29
CA ALA A 44 15.68 17.66 -29.64
C ALA A 44 16.81 18.72 -29.82
N GLY A 45 17.80 18.68 -28.95
CA GLY A 45 18.94 19.62 -29.03
C GLY A 45 18.85 20.78 -28.03
N VAL A 46 17.85 20.85 -27.18
CA VAL A 46 17.66 21.94 -26.23
C VAL A 46 17.52 21.40 -24.83
N LEU A 47 18.18 22.03 -23.87
CA LEU A 47 18.01 21.77 -22.44
C LEU A 47 16.67 22.33 -21.95
N GLU A 48 15.97 21.57 -21.15
CA GLU A 48 14.76 21.96 -20.45
C GLU A 48 14.95 21.72 -18.96
N GLU A 49 15.00 22.78 -18.17
CA GLU A 49 15.10 22.67 -16.71
C GLU A 49 13.83 22.06 -16.14
N LYS A 50 13.98 21.09 -15.23
CA LYS A 50 12.83 20.51 -14.51
C LYS A 50 12.30 21.49 -13.48
N GLY A 51 10.99 21.65 -13.47
CA GLY A 51 10.29 22.42 -12.45
C GLY A 51 10.24 21.71 -11.11
N VAL A 52 10.05 22.50 -10.06
CA VAL A 52 9.84 21.99 -8.70
C VAL A 52 8.35 22.03 -8.38
N SER A 53 7.82 20.93 -7.90
CA SER A 53 6.44 20.85 -7.41
C SER A 53 6.31 21.45 -6.02
N ASP A 54 5.13 21.98 -5.70
CA ASP A 54 4.82 22.49 -4.37
C ASP A 54 4.59 21.37 -3.34
N TYR A 55 4.59 21.73 -2.05
CA TYR A 55 4.43 20.78 -0.95
C TYR A 55 3.09 20.03 -0.97
N LEU A 56 1.99 20.67 -1.37
CA LEU A 56 0.68 20.02 -1.40
C LEU A 56 0.62 18.98 -2.53
N THR A 57 1.22 19.30 -3.68
CA THR A 57 1.39 18.37 -4.80
C THR A 57 2.29 17.20 -4.39
N PHE A 58 3.41 17.47 -3.68
CA PHE A 58 4.26 16.41 -3.13
C PHE A 58 3.48 15.45 -2.22
N ARG A 59 2.60 15.94 -1.36
CA ARG A 59 1.80 15.08 -0.49
C ARG A 59 0.88 14.12 -1.25
N VAL A 60 0.24 14.60 -2.32
CA VAL A 60 -0.60 13.76 -3.19
C VAL A 60 0.26 12.70 -3.89
N PHE A 61 1.41 13.13 -4.41
CA PHE A 61 2.39 12.26 -5.06
C PHE A 61 2.89 11.17 -4.08
N ASP A 62 3.39 11.56 -2.92
CA ASP A 62 3.93 10.64 -1.90
C ASP A 62 2.89 9.59 -1.47
N TRP A 63 1.64 10.02 -1.25
CA TRP A 63 0.58 9.11 -0.87
C TRP A 63 0.33 8.02 -1.93
N LEU A 64 0.21 8.40 -3.22
CA LEU A 64 -0.02 7.43 -4.29
C LEU A 64 1.20 6.52 -4.52
N ILE A 65 2.42 7.07 -4.44
CA ILE A 65 3.65 6.29 -4.60
C ILE A 65 3.81 5.27 -3.47
N ARG A 66 3.48 5.64 -2.23
CA ARG A 66 3.48 4.70 -1.10
C ARG A 66 2.42 3.61 -1.28
N LEU A 67 1.23 3.97 -1.74
CA LEU A 67 0.18 3.00 -2.05
C LEU A 67 0.63 2.00 -3.13
N LEU A 68 1.28 2.51 -4.19
CA LEU A 68 1.87 1.68 -5.24
C LEU A 68 3.01 0.79 -4.70
N ALA A 69 3.79 1.28 -3.76
CA ALA A 69 4.83 0.50 -3.11
C ALA A 69 4.26 -0.69 -2.32
N GLU A 70 3.20 -0.48 -1.54
CA GLU A 70 2.47 -1.55 -0.85
C GLU A 70 1.94 -2.60 -1.83
N PHE A 71 1.32 -2.14 -2.93
CA PHE A 71 0.85 -3.05 -3.97
C PHE A 71 1.96 -3.91 -4.54
N LEU A 72 3.10 -3.33 -4.91
CA LEU A 72 4.22 -4.07 -5.51
C LEU A 72 4.94 -4.99 -4.52
N GLN A 73 4.87 -4.75 -3.21
CA GLN A 73 5.34 -5.70 -2.20
C GLN A 73 4.47 -6.97 -2.17
N THR A 74 3.17 -6.82 -2.36
CA THR A 74 2.22 -7.93 -2.36
C THR A 74 2.14 -8.62 -3.72
N HIS A 75 2.29 -7.85 -4.79
CA HIS A 75 2.24 -8.29 -6.18
C HIS A 75 3.54 -7.91 -6.88
N PRO A 76 4.61 -8.70 -6.78
CA PRO A 76 5.92 -8.36 -7.34
C PRO A 76 5.95 -8.58 -8.86
N ILE A 77 5.18 -7.77 -9.61
CA ILE A 77 5.02 -7.87 -11.07
C ILE A 77 5.78 -6.80 -11.85
N ALA A 78 6.40 -5.84 -11.15
CA ALA A 78 7.14 -4.74 -11.74
C ALA A 78 8.23 -4.23 -10.80
N ASP A 79 9.27 -3.63 -11.38
CA ASP A 79 10.25 -2.82 -10.69
C ASP A 79 9.86 -1.34 -10.81
N ARG A 80 10.31 -0.53 -9.87
CA ARG A 80 10.03 0.90 -9.81
C ARG A 80 11.30 1.70 -9.64
N VAL A 81 11.35 2.87 -10.23
CA VAL A 81 12.44 3.82 -10.08
C VAL A 81 11.92 5.21 -9.75
N ALA A 82 12.67 5.91 -8.96
CA ALA A 82 12.48 7.31 -8.62
C ALA A 82 13.80 8.04 -8.92
N LEU A 83 14.01 9.20 -8.32
CA LEU A 83 15.23 10.00 -8.47
C LEU A 83 15.50 10.37 -9.94
N GLU A 84 14.42 10.60 -10.68
CA GLU A 84 14.50 11.14 -12.04
C GLU A 84 15.40 10.33 -12.98
N MET A 85 15.34 9.00 -12.89
CA MET A 85 16.03 8.14 -13.85
C MET A 85 15.50 8.41 -15.25
N GLY A 86 16.37 8.96 -16.10
CA GLY A 86 16.01 9.34 -17.46
C GLY A 86 15.95 8.16 -18.42
N PHE A 87 15.20 8.33 -19.49
CA PHE A 87 15.13 7.41 -20.61
C PHE A 87 15.02 8.15 -21.93
N ARG A 88 15.48 7.51 -22.99
CA ARG A 88 15.55 8.08 -24.33
C ARG A 88 14.34 7.65 -25.15
N LEU A 89 13.59 8.61 -25.69
CA LEU A 89 12.45 8.37 -26.57
C LEU A 89 12.82 8.76 -28.00
N VAL A 90 12.69 7.82 -28.91
CA VAL A 90 12.81 8.06 -30.36
C VAL A 90 11.41 8.25 -30.90
N LEU A 91 11.04 9.49 -31.15
CA LEU A 91 9.74 9.86 -31.66
C LEU A 91 9.80 10.04 -33.21
N PRO A 92 8.67 10.03 -33.90
CA PRO A 92 8.66 10.15 -35.35
C PRO A 92 9.37 11.39 -35.91
N GLN A 93 9.41 12.50 -35.17
CA GLN A 93 9.95 13.77 -35.64
C GLN A 93 11.17 14.25 -34.85
N LYS A 94 11.46 13.65 -33.70
CA LYS A 94 12.56 14.09 -32.83
C LYS A 94 12.97 12.99 -31.85
N VAL A 95 14.10 13.20 -31.21
CA VAL A 95 14.55 12.42 -30.07
C VAL A 95 14.45 13.31 -28.82
N VAL A 96 14.00 12.74 -27.72
CA VAL A 96 13.98 13.42 -26.42
C VAL A 96 14.53 12.50 -25.34
N ILE A 97 15.07 13.10 -24.29
CA ILE A 97 15.43 12.40 -23.06
C ILE A 97 14.60 13.01 -21.95
N ARG A 98 13.71 12.20 -21.39
CA ARG A 98 12.81 12.59 -20.31
C ARG A 98 13.22 11.94 -19.00
N ARG A 99 12.95 12.62 -17.90
CA ARG A 99 13.30 12.19 -16.55
C ARG A 99 12.03 12.23 -15.67
N PRO A 100 11.15 11.21 -15.75
CA PRO A 100 9.93 11.19 -14.96
C PRO A 100 10.25 11.18 -13.46
N ASP A 101 9.41 11.78 -12.66
CA ASP A 101 9.55 11.76 -11.19
C ASP A 101 9.48 10.33 -10.66
N TYR A 102 8.70 9.47 -11.36
CA TYR A 102 8.60 8.06 -11.04
C TYR A 102 8.32 7.21 -12.29
N GLY A 103 9.05 6.13 -12.43
CA GLY A 103 8.90 5.18 -13.52
C GLY A 103 8.62 3.77 -13.01
N VAL A 104 7.85 2.99 -13.77
CA VAL A 104 7.58 1.58 -13.49
C VAL A 104 7.92 0.75 -14.72
N VAL A 105 8.62 -0.36 -14.52
CA VAL A 105 8.99 -1.34 -15.54
C VAL A 105 8.44 -2.70 -15.11
N ARG A 106 7.49 -3.23 -15.88
CA ARG A 106 6.94 -4.56 -15.64
C ARG A 106 7.97 -5.66 -15.81
N HIS A 107 7.78 -6.77 -15.13
CA HIS A 107 8.66 -7.92 -15.27
C HIS A 107 8.57 -8.61 -16.65
N ASP A 108 7.53 -8.35 -17.42
CA ASP A 108 7.37 -8.79 -18.80
C ASP A 108 7.80 -7.75 -19.85
N ASN A 109 8.36 -6.59 -19.41
CA ASN A 109 8.94 -5.60 -20.31
C ASN A 109 10.17 -6.20 -21.04
N PRO A 110 10.30 -6.00 -22.36
CA PRO A 110 11.45 -6.52 -23.13
C PRO A 110 12.80 -6.06 -22.59
N VAL A 111 12.88 -4.87 -22.00
CA VAL A 111 14.11 -4.34 -21.41
C VAL A 111 13.92 -4.27 -19.89
N ARG A 112 14.65 -5.13 -19.17
CA ARG A 112 14.59 -5.18 -17.70
C ARG A 112 15.48 -4.13 -17.06
N LEU A 113 15.05 -3.62 -15.90
CA LEU A 113 15.95 -2.89 -15.01
C LEU A 113 16.92 -3.88 -14.36
N ALA A 114 18.22 -3.68 -14.54
CA ALA A 114 19.22 -4.56 -13.98
C ALA A 114 20.57 -3.84 -13.82
N GLY A 115 21.28 -4.17 -12.75
CA GLY A 115 22.61 -3.65 -12.46
C GLY A 115 22.64 -2.15 -12.08
N PRO A 116 23.82 -1.55 -12.01
CA PRO A 116 24.02 -0.16 -11.58
C PRO A 116 23.81 0.82 -12.75
N VAL A 117 22.64 0.76 -13.40
CA VAL A 117 22.30 1.65 -14.52
C VAL A 117 21.82 2.99 -14.03
N GLN A 118 22.31 4.08 -14.60
CA GLN A 118 21.94 5.45 -14.25
C GLN A 118 20.83 6.01 -15.15
N SER A 119 20.58 5.39 -16.30
CA SER A 119 19.48 5.70 -17.20
C SER A 119 18.82 4.42 -17.70
N TYR A 120 17.53 4.46 -17.94
CA TYR A 120 16.80 3.30 -18.44
C TYR A 120 16.87 3.24 -19.97
N ARG A 121 17.29 2.08 -20.48
CA ARG A 121 17.48 1.88 -21.94
C ARG A 121 16.23 1.40 -22.66
N GLY A 122 15.17 1.11 -21.94
CA GLY A 122 13.87 0.72 -22.47
C GLY A 122 12.86 1.86 -22.42
N ILE A 123 11.58 1.49 -22.55
CA ILE A 123 10.44 2.39 -22.38
C ILE A 123 9.74 1.99 -21.09
N PHE A 124 9.53 2.94 -20.20
CA PHE A 124 8.73 2.71 -18.99
C PHE A 124 7.32 2.28 -19.34
N ASP A 125 6.76 1.33 -18.59
CA ASP A 125 5.37 0.93 -18.75
C ASP A 125 4.40 1.95 -18.16
N LEU A 126 4.82 2.65 -17.10
CA LEU A 126 4.10 3.74 -16.46
C LEU A 126 5.08 4.85 -16.09
N CYS A 127 4.76 6.08 -16.44
CA CYS A 127 5.42 7.29 -15.94
C CYS A 127 4.45 8.09 -15.08
N ILE A 128 4.95 8.65 -13.97
CA ILE A 128 4.18 9.50 -13.05
C ILE A 128 4.96 10.81 -12.87
N GLU A 129 4.26 11.92 -13.03
CA GLU A 129 4.81 13.28 -12.86
C GLU A 129 4.00 14.05 -11.82
N GLY A 130 4.69 14.74 -10.94
CA GLY A 130 4.11 15.80 -10.11
C GLY A 130 4.09 17.10 -10.91
N VAL A 131 2.91 17.55 -11.33
CA VAL A 131 2.80 18.74 -12.19
C VAL A 131 3.37 19.97 -11.50
N SER A 132 4.30 20.65 -12.16
CA SER A 132 4.83 21.94 -11.69
C SER A 132 4.01 23.09 -12.24
N THR A 133 3.53 23.96 -11.34
CA THR A 133 2.81 25.18 -11.70
C THR A 133 3.65 26.45 -11.48
N SER A 134 4.97 26.29 -11.33
CA SER A 134 5.89 27.42 -11.16
C SER A 134 5.91 28.39 -12.35
N SER A 135 5.56 27.92 -13.55
CA SER A 135 5.24 28.71 -14.72
C SER A 135 4.22 28.01 -15.60
N ARG A 136 3.53 28.78 -16.44
CA ARG A 136 2.62 28.21 -17.46
C ARG A 136 3.33 27.25 -18.43
N ALA A 137 4.57 27.58 -18.78
CA ALA A 137 5.35 26.72 -19.67
C ALA A 137 5.66 25.34 -19.06
N MET A 138 5.93 25.28 -17.74
CA MET A 138 6.14 24.02 -17.03
C MET A 138 4.84 23.21 -16.89
N GLU A 139 3.74 23.84 -16.57
CA GLU A 139 2.42 23.19 -16.54
C GLU A 139 2.08 22.59 -17.91
N GLU A 140 2.27 23.37 -18.99
CA GLU A 140 2.00 22.90 -20.38
C GLU A 140 2.98 21.79 -20.80
N ARG A 141 4.22 21.84 -20.35
CA ARG A 141 5.21 20.76 -20.60
C ARG A 141 4.73 19.41 -20.09
N ASP A 142 4.27 19.35 -18.84
CA ASP A 142 3.81 18.09 -18.23
C ASP A 142 2.45 17.66 -18.80
N THR A 143 1.50 18.59 -18.90
CA THR A 143 0.10 18.27 -19.25
C THR A 143 -0.15 18.04 -20.72
N VAL A 144 0.69 18.63 -21.60
CA VAL A 144 0.51 18.59 -23.06
C VAL A 144 1.72 17.96 -23.76
N VAL A 145 2.92 18.52 -23.57
CA VAL A 145 4.10 18.11 -24.34
C VAL A 145 4.55 16.71 -23.98
N LYS A 146 4.86 16.43 -22.72
CA LYS A 146 5.29 15.09 -22.27
C LYS A 146 4.18 14.06 -22.49
N LYS A 147 2.91 14.44 -22.28
CA LYS A 147 1.79 13.57 -22.58
C LYS A 147 1.78 13.08 -24.02
N ALA A 148 2.01 13.97 -24.97
CA ALA A 148 2.09 13.59 -26.39
C ALA A 148 3.34 12.76 -26.70
N GLU A 149 4.48 13.11 -26.13
CA GLU A 149 5.75 12.41 -26.32
C GLU A 149 5.73 10.99 -25.72
N TYR A 150 5.21 10.83 -24.50
CA TYR A 150 5.08 9.52 -23.86
C TYR A 150 4.12 8.61 -24.63
N ALA A 151 3.01 9.16 -25.14
CA ALA A 151 2.10 8.41 -26.00
C ALA A 151 2.80 7.93 -27.27
N ALA A 152 3.47 8.84 -27.99
CA ALA A 152 4.21 8.53 -29.22
C ALA A 152 5.41 7.59 -28.98
N GLY A 153 6.02 7.66 -27.80
CA GLY A 153 7.12 6.80 -27.36
C GLY A 153 6.70 5.42 -26.84
N GLY A 154 5.38 5.17 -26.69
CA GLY A 154 4.85 3.88 -26.30
C GLY A 154 4.79 3.64 -24.78
N VAL A 155 4.87 4.67 -23.95
CA VAL A 155 4.59 4.57 -22.52
C VAL A 155 3.12 4.20 -22.32
N ARG A 156 2.85 3.07 -21.69
CA ARG A 156 1.50 2.47 -21.66
C ARG A 156 0.51 3.21 -20.75
N GLU A 157 0.99 3.77 -19.63
CA GLU A 157 0.20 4.64 -18.75
C GLU A 157 0.99 5.88 -18.36
N TYR A 158 0.29 6.98 -18.21
CA TYR A 158 0.83 8.26 -17.77
C TYR A 158 -0.06 8.90 -16.72
N TYR A 159 0.50 9.22 -15.55
CA TYR A 159 -0.22 9.83 -14.45
C TYR A 159 0.35 11.21 -14.15
N LEU A 160 -0.56 12.17 -14.05
CA LEU A 160 -0.30 13.53 -13.61
C LEU A 160 -0.90 13.73 -12.22
N LEU A 161 -0.08 14.11 -11.27
CA LEU A 161 -0.47 14.34 -9.88
C LEU A 161 -0.32 15.81 -9.52
N HIS A 162 -1.33 16.35 -8.88
CA HIS A 162 -1.34 17.72 -8.38
C HIS A 162 -2.34 17.82 -7.22
N HIS A 163 -2.17 18.81 -6.32
CA HIS A 163 -3.14 19.03 -5.24
C HIS A 163 -4.49 19.53 -5.78
N GLU A 164 -4.50 20.32 -6.87
CA GLU A 164 -5.73 20.72 -7.56
C GLU A 164 -6.24 19.62 -8.49
N PRO A 165 -7.49 19.12 -8.32
CA PRO A 165 -8.04 18.03 -9.13
C PRO A 165 -8.02 18.31 -10.64
N ARG A 166 -8.17 19.57 -11.06
CA ARG A 166 -8.21 19.96 -12.50
C ARG A 166 -6.88 19.67 -13.23
N LEU A 167 -5.76 19.57 -12.51
CA LEU A 167 -4.44 19.30 -13.05
C LEU A 167 -4.04 17.82 -12.94
N ARG A 168 -4.89 16.98 -12.36
CA ARG A 168 -4.70 15.54 -12.30
C ARG A 168 -5.15 14.88 -13.59
N GLY A 169 -4.45 13.83 -13.97
CA GLY A 169 -4.82 13.03 -15.11
C GLY A 169 -4.26 11.61 -15.00
N PHE A 170 -5.08 10.64 -15.32
CA PHE A 170 -4.69 9.23 -15.35
C PHE A 170 -5.03 8.70 -16.73
N TYR A 171 -3.99 8.36 -17.51
CA TYR A 171 -4.15 8.05 -18.93
C TYR A 171 -3.59 6.67 -19.23
N ARG A 172 -4.23 5.97 -20.15
CA ARG A 172 -3.72 4.75 -20.77
C ARG A 172 -3.58 4.94 -22.28
N LEU A 173 -2.56 4.30 -22.84
CA LEU A 173 -2.34 4.27 -24.27
C LEU A 173 -3.30 3.28 -24.93
N ASN A 174 -4.08 3.75 -25.91
CA ASN A 174 -4.98 2.87 -26.67
C ASN A 174 -4.27 2.27 -27.91
N ALA A 175 -4.95 1.37 -28.60
CA ALA A 175 -4.41 0.70 -29.78
C ALA A 175 -4.06 1.65 -30.96
N ARG A 176 -4.53 2.91 -30.90
CA ARG A 176 -4.21 3.94 -31.91
C ARG A 176 -2.97 4.77 -31.54
N GLY A 177 -2.31 4.46 -30.43
CA GLY A 177 -1.17 5.23 -29.93
C GLY A 177 -1.55 6.58 -29.31
N VAL A 178 -2.77 6.74 -28.81
CA VAL A 178 -3.28 7.97 -28.20
C VAL A 178 -3.69 7.69 -26.76
N TYR A 179 -3.38 8.61 -25.87
CA TYR A 179 -3.84 8.52 -24.49
C TYR A 179 -5.33 8.82 -24.37
N GLU A 180 -6.02 7.92 -23.71
CA GLU A 180 -7.40 8.11 -23.23
C GLU A 180 -7.41 8.07 -21.69
N PRO A 181 -8.32 8.81 -21.04
CA PRO A 181 -8.45 8.74 -19.58
C PRO A 181 -8.73 7.30 -19.14
N LEU A 182 -8.12 6.89 -18.01
CA LEU A 182 -8.54 5.66 -17.34
C LEU A 182 -10.00 5.81 -16.91
N PRO A 183 -10.82 4.78 -17.12
CA PRO A 183 -12.22 4.84 -16.73
C PRO A 183 -12.36 4.94 -15.21
N GLU A 184 -13.22 5.85 -14.79
CA GLU A 184 -13.66 5.96 -13.42
C GLU A 184 -14.82 5.00 -13.18
N GLY A 185 -14.61 4.06 -12.28
CA GLY A 185 -15.62 3.10 -11.85
C GLY A 185 -16.52 3.67 -10.74
N PRO A 186 -17.42 2.84 -10.18
CA PRO A 186 -18.23 3.24 -9.03
C PRO A 186 -17.36 3.80 -7.89
N GLU A 187 -17.90 4.77 -7.17
CA GLU A 187 -17.22 5.46 -6.07
C GLU A 187 -15.91 6.19 -6.43
N GLY A 188 -15.69 6.51 -7.71
CA GLY A 188 -14.46 7.16 -8.16
C GLY A 188 -13.25 6.25 -8.14
N ILE A 189 -13.43 4.94 -8.31
CA ILE A 189 -12.32 3.98 -8.33
C ILE A 189 -11.66 4.00 -9.71
N VAL A 190 -10.36 4.31 -9.72
CA VAL A 190 -9.49 4.19 -10.89
C VAL A 190 -8.67 2.91 -10.77
N ARG A 191 -8.49 2.20 -11.88
CA ARG A 191 -7.74 0.95 -11.95
C ARG A 191 -6.65 1.04 -13.01
N SER A 192 -5.42 0.68 -12.65
CA SER A 192 -4.34 0.57 -13.61
C SER A 192 -4.57 -0.61 -14.56
N ALA A 193 -4.33 -0.40 -15.85
CA ALA A 193 -4.28 -1.47 -16.83
C ALA A 193 -2.86 -2.09 -16.93
N VAL A 194 -1.84 -1.30 -16.63
CA VAL A 194 -0.43 -1.74 -16.58
C VAL A 194 -0.15 -2.62 -15.37
N LEU A 195 -0.78 -2.31 -14.23
CA LEU A 195 -0.61 -3.03 -12.96
C LEU A 195 -1.95 -3.66 -12.53
N PRO A 196 -2.32 -4.83 -13.08
CA PRO A 196 -3.58 -5.48 -12.77
C PRO A 196 -3.75 -5.71 -11.27
N GLY A 197 -4.84 -5.19 -10.68
CA GLY A 197 -5.11 -5.22 -9.25
C GLY A 197 -4.72 -3.93 -8.51
N PHE A 198 -3.89 -3.07 -9.08
CA PHE A 198 -3.63 -1.75 -8.52
C PHE A 198 -4.80 -0.81 -8.79
N GLN A 199 -5.37 -0.27 -7.72
CA GLN A 199 -6.53 0.62 -7.79
C GLN A 199 -6.55 1.60 -6.63
N TRP A 200 -7.24 2.73 -6.82
CA TRP A 200 -7.44 3.74 -5.78
C TRP A 200 -8.71 4.54 -6.04
N ARG A 201 -9.24 5.20 -5.00
CA ARG A 201 -10.32 6.19 -5.16
C ARG A 201 -9.75 7.57 -5.38
N LEU A 202 -10.29 8.32 -6.32
CA LEU A 202 -9.85 9.70 -6.59
C LEU A 202 -9.92 10.61 -5.36
N ARG A 203 -10.99 10.49 -4.56
CA ARG A 203 -11.15 11.25 -3.31
C ARG A 203 -10.06 11.01 -2.28
N ASP A 204 -9.40 9.85 -2.32
CA ASP A 204 -8.37 9.50 -1.35
C ASP A 204 -7.02 10.19 -1.66
N LEU A 205 -6.85 10.69 -2.88
CA LEU A 205 -5.75 11.60 -3.22
C LEU A 205 -5.85 12.95 -2.46
N ASP A 206 -7.07 13.40 -2.14
CA ASP A 206 -7.29 14.62 -1.37
C ASP A 206 -7.20 14.34 0.14
N ARG A 207 -7.79 13.23 0.59
CA ARG A 207 -7.89 12.85 2.00
C ARG A 207 -6.60 12.28 2.57
N GLN A 208 -5.84 11.58 1.74
CA GLN A 208 -4.61 10.87 2.08
C GLN A 208 -4.78 10.04 3.37
N PRO A 209 -5.73 9.12 3.40
CA PRO A 209 -6.00 8.33 4.60
C PRO A 209 -4.76 7.52 5.00
N ARG A 210 -4.60 7.29 6.30
CA ARG A 210 -3.52 6.44 6.83
C ARG A 210 -3.72 5.00 6.37
N PHE A 211 -2.66 4.31 6.00
CA PHE A 211 -2.74 2.95 5.48
C PHE A 211 -3.33 1.95 6.49
N GLU A 212 -3.11 2.19 7.79
CA GLU A 212 -3.71 1.38 8.84
C GLU A 212 -5.25 1.43 8.84
N THR A 213 -5.85 2.51 8.32
CA THR A 213 -7.30 2.64 8.18
C THR A 213 -7.84 2.02 6.90
N LEU A 214 -6.97 1.70 5.93
CA LEU A 214 -7.33 1.11 4.64
C LEU A 214 -7.36 -0.42 4.65
N ILE A 215 -6.92 -1.06 5.74
CA ILE A 215 -6.79 -2.51 5.84
C ILE A 215 -8.14 -3.23 5.66
N GLU A 216 -9.23 -2.63 6.13
CA GLU A 216 -10.59 -3.18 6.06
C GLU A 216 -11.37 -2.66 4.86
N ASP A 217 -10.82 -1.71 4.11
CA ASP A 217 -11.47 -1.16 2.93
C ASP A 217 -11.31 -2.09 1.73
N ALA A 218 -12.42 -2.54 1.15
CA ALA A 218 -12.45 -3.51 0.05
C ALA A 218 -11.61 -3.08 -1.19
N VAL A 219 -11.37 -1.78 -1.38
CA VAL A 219 -10.53 -1.29 -2.49
C VAL A 219 -9.06 -1.58 -2.24
N TYR A 220 -8.62 -1.56 -0.99
CA TYR A 220 -7.21 -1.60 -0.62
C TYR A 220 -6.80 -2.87 0.16
N ALA A 221 -7.77 -3.55 0.76
CA ALA A 221 -7.53 -4.71 1.64
C ALA A 221 -6.71 -5.84 0.99
N GLY A 222 -6.73 -5.95 -0.34
CA GLY A 222 -5.96 -6.98 -1.05
C GLY A 222 -4.46 -6.76 -1.07
N PHE A 223 -3.97 -5.55 -0.74
CA PHE A 223 -2.55 -5.23 -0.90
C PHE A 223 -1.96 -4.25 0.13
N VAL A 224 -2.77 -3.57 0.93
CA VAL A 224 -2.26 -2.62 1.93
C VAL A 224 -1.90 -3.34 3.22
N LEU A 225 -0.67 -3.14 3.71
CA LEU A 225 -0.14 -3.67 4.97
C LEU A 225 -0.44 -5.17 5.20
N PRO A 226 -0.08 -6.06 4.26
CA PRO A 226 -0.47 -7.47 4.33
C PRO A 226 0.05 -8.19 5.59
N ARG A 227 1.20 -7.80 6.12
CA ARG A 227 1.74 -8.34 7.38
C ARG A 227 0.85 -8.01 8.57
N LEU A 228 0.42 -6.75 8.68
CA LEU A 228 -0.45 -6.31 9.76
C LEU A 228 -1.83 -6.99 9.69
N GLN A 229 -2.36 -7.21 8.49
CA GLN A 229 -3.58 -8.00 8.30
C GLN A 229 -3.41 -9.44 8.79
N GLN A 230 -2.31 -10.10 8.44
CA GLN A 230 -2.02 -11.47 8.91
C GLN A 230 -1.87 -11.53 10.43
N GLU A 231 -1.18 -10.56 11.04
CA GLU A 231 -1.03 -10.48 12.49
C GLU A 231 -2.38 -10.29 13.20
N ARG A 232 -3.24 -9.40 12.69
CA ARG A 232 -4.60 -9.23 13.22
C ARG A 232 -5.43 -10.50 13.10
N GLN A 233 -5.42 -11.15 11.94
CA GLN A 233 -6.14 -12.41 11.75
C GLN A 233 -5.66 -13.52 12.71
N ARG A 234 -4.35 -13.62 12.95
CA ARG A 234 -3.80 -14.56 13.93
C ARG A 234 -4.27 -14.24 15.35
N ALA A 235 -4.19 -12.97 15.75
CA ALA A 235 -4.66 -12.53 17.08
C ALA A 235 -6.14 -12.79 17.29
N ASP A 236 -6.99 -12.55 16.28
CA ASP A 236 -8.42 -12.85 16.34
C ASP A 236 -8.70 -14.35 16.43
N GLN A 237 -7.96 -15.19 15.70
CA GLN A 237 -8.07 -16.64 15.77
C GLN A 237 -7.65 -17.17 17.16
N GLU A 238 -6.57 -16.64 17.72
CA GLU A 238 -6.11 -16.99 19.07
C GLU A 238 -7.14 -16.59 20.12
N ARG A 239 -7.71 -15.40 20.01
CA ARG A 239 -8.78 -14.95 20.90
C ARG A 239 -10.00 -15.86 20.84
N GLN A 240 -10.46 -16.21 19.63
CA GLN A 240 -11.58 -17.13 19.45
C GLN A 240 -11.30 -18.53 20.00
N ARG A 241 -10.05 -19.02 19.89
CA ARG A 241 -9.66 -20.30 20.50
C ARG A 241 -9.71 -20.24 22.02
N ALA A 242 -9.15 -19.19 22.61
CA ALA A 242 -9.15 -18.98 24.04
C ALA A 242 -10.59 -18.86 24.59
N GLU A 243 -11.48 -18.14 23.92
CA GLU A 243 -12.89 -18.05 24.28
C GLU A 243 -13.60 -19.42 24.25
N ARG A 244 -13.36 -20.23 23.21
CA ARG A 244 -13.93 -21.59 23.11
C ARG A 244 -13.41 -22.51 24.21
N GLU A 245 -12.11 -22.47 24.49
CA GLU A 245 -11.50 -23.23 25.57
C GLU A 245 -12.07 -22.85 26.93
N HIS A 246 -12.22 -21.56 27.20
CA HIS A 246 -12.87 -21.06 28.41
C HIS A 246 -14.32 -21.54 28.53
N GLN A 247 -15.09 -21.51 27.43
CA GLN A 247 -16.49 -22.00 27.44
C GLN A 247 -16.56 -23.51 27.70
N LEU A 248 -15.65 -24.30 27.13
CA LEU A 248 -15.58 -25.74 27.38
C LEU A 248 -15.25 -26.03 28.87
N THR A 249 -14.24 -25.36 29.38
CA THR A 249 -13.84 -25.50 30.78
C THR A 249 -15.00 -25.15 31.73
N GLU A 250 -15.72 -24.08 31.46
CA GLU A 250 -16.88 -23.69 32.26
C GLU A 250 -18.03 -24.70 32.15
N GLN A 251 -18.28 -25.28 30.98
CA GLN A 251 -19.26 -26.35 30.81
C GLN A 251 -18.89 -27.63 31.58
N GLU A 252 -17.61 -28.01 31.52
CA GLU A 252 -17.10 -29.16 32.30
C GLU A 252 -17.24 -28.93 33.79
N ARG A 253 -16.91 -27.75 34.27
CA ARG A 253 -17.10 -27.35 35.69
C ARG A 253 -18.56 -27.43 36.12
N GLN A 254 -19.47 -26.93 35.29
CA GLN A 254 -20.90 -27.00 35.59
C GLN A 254 -21.42 -28.44 35.56
N ARG A 255 -20.89 -29.32 34.68
CA ARG A 255 -21.24 -30.74 34.71
C ARG A 255 -20.75 -31.42 35.97
N ALA A 256 -19.49 -31.21 36.33
CA ALA A 256 -18.94 -31.78 37.58
C ALA A 256 -19.71 -31.32 38.82
N GLU A 257 -20.08 -30.06 38.87
CA GLU A 257 -20.93 -29.53 39.99
C GLU A 257 -22.29 -30.20 40.04
N ARG A 258 -22.95 -30.38 38.89
CA ARG A 258 -24.26 -31.10 38.83
C ARG A 258 -24.15 -32.57 39.23
N GLU A 259 -23.09 -33.25 38.82
CA GLU A 259 -22.81 -34.62 39.21
C GLU A 259 -22.57 -34.73 40.71
N ARG A 260 -21.78 -33.84 41.26
CA ARG A 260 -21.56 -33.77 42.73
C ARG A 260 -22.85 -33.53 43.48
N GLN A 261 -23.70 -32.60 43.07
CA GLN A 261 -25.01 -32.36 43.72
C GLN A 261 -25.91 -33.58 43.61
N ARG A 262 -25.95 -34.31 42.51
CA ARG A 262 -26.71 -35.58 42.37
C ARG A 262 -26.18 -36.66 43.27
N ALA A 263 -24.87 -36.81 43.42
CA ALA A 263 -24.25 -37.78 44.31
C ALA A 263 -24.60 -37.47 45.78
N GLU A 264 -24.46 -36.22 46.19
CA GLU A 264 -24.83 -35.74 47.55
C GLU A 264 -26.33 -35.97 47.84
N GLN A 265 -27.20 -35.73 46.84
CA GLN A 265 -28.63 -35.97 46.99
C GLN A 265 -28.95 -37.46 47.09
N ALA A 266 -28.30 -38.31 46.32
CA ALA A 266 -28.46 -39.76 46.40
C ALA A 266 -27.99 -40.31 47.74
N GLU A 267 -26.83 -39.86 48.24
CA GLU A 267 -26.36 -40.25 49.59
C GLU A 267 -27.34 -39.84 50.70
N ARG A 268 -27.87 -38.63 50.65
CA ARG A 268 -28.91 -38.18 51.63
C ARG A 268 -30.18 -39.01 51.54
N SER A 269 -30.60 -39.39 50.32
CA SER A 269 -31.76 -40.25 50.11
C SER A 269 -31.56 -41.66 50.71
N VAL A 270 -30.38 -42.22 50.51
CA VAL A 270 -30.01 -43.54 51.10
C VAL A 270 -29.96 -43.46 52.61
N GLU A 271 -29.40 -42.40 53.17
CA GLU A 271 -29.35 -42.21 54.63
C GLU A 271 -30.74 -42.04 55.26
N GLN A 272 -31.64 -41.27 54.63
CA GLN A 272 -33.05 -41.16 55.03
C GLN A 272 -33.77 -42.48 54.98
N GLU A 273 -33.55 -43.26 53.90
CA GLU A 273 -34.21 -44.59 53.81
C GLU A 273 -33.67 -45.55 54.87
N ARG A 274 -32.36 -45.56 55.13
CA ARG A 274 -31.75 -46.31 56.24
C ARG A 274 -32.34 -45.92 57.59
N ALA A 275 -32.49 -44.65 57.89
CA ALA A 275 -33.09 -44.12 59.10
C ALA A 275 -34.56 -44.55 59.21
N ARG A 276 -35.31 -44.51 58.12
CA ARG A 276 -36.71 -44.97 58.05
C ARG A 276 -36.82 -46.48 58.30
N VAL A 277 -35.99 -47.27 57.69
CA VAL A 277 -35.93 -48.73 57.90
C VAL A 277 -35.61 -49.04 59.38
N ALA A 278 -34.59 -48.35 59.97
CA ALA A 278 -34.21 -48.52 61.35
C ALA A 278 -35.40 -48.17 62.32
N LEU A 279 -36.11 -47.06 62.03
CA LEU A 279 -37.28 -46.65 62.79
C LEU A 279 -38.44 -47.67 62.74
N LEU A 280 -38.70 -48.24 61.50
CA LEU A 280 -39.70 -49.28 61.32
C LEU A 280 -39.30 -50.56 62.00
N ALA A 281 -38.07 -51.01 61.97
CA ALA A 281 -37.53 -52.16 62.67
C ALA A 281 -37.68 -51.97 64.23
N GLN A 282 -37.40 -50.80 64.75
CA GLN A 282 -37.60 -50.48 66.15
C GLN A 282 -39.09 -50.57 66.56
N ARG A 283 -40.03 -50.09 65.75
CA ARG A 283 -41.47 -50.19 65.99
C ARG A 283 -41.94 -51.59 65.92
N LEU A 284 -41.51 -52.44 65.02
CA LEU A 284 -41.85 -53.85 64.94
C LEU A 284 -41.38 -54.60 66.19
N ARG A 285 -40.15 -54.36 66.64
CA ARG A 285 -39.62 -54.96 67.86
C ARG A 285 -40.46 -54.54 69.08
N ALA A 286 -40.91 -53.28 69.16
CA ALA A 286 -41.81 -52.80 70.27
C ALA A 286 -43.19 -53.48 70.21
N LEU A 287 -43.64 -53.96 69.09
CA LEU A 287 -44.90 -54.71 68.93
C LEU A 287 -44.72 -56.24 69.05
N GLY A 288 -43.50 -56.68 69.44
CA GLY A 288 -43.20 -58.10 69.64
C GLY A 288 -42.95 -58.88 68.36
N VAL A 289 -42.76 -58.22 67.25
CA VAL A 289 -42.44 -58.81 65.96
C VAL A 289 -40.96 -58.66 65.68
N ASP A 290 -40.23 -59.75 65.41
CA ASP A 290 -38.82 -59.68 65.03
C ASP A 290 -38.70 -59.38 63.56
N PRO A 291 -38.13 -58.16 63.17
CA PRO A 291 -38.03 -57.78 61.77
C PRO A 291 -36.98 -58.58 60.98
N ASP A 292 -36.10 -59.36 61.67
CA ASP A 292 -35.01 -60.15 61.05
C ASP A 292 -35.36 -61.67 61.03
N ALA A 293 -36.57 -62.08 61.57
CA ALA A 293 -37.00 -63.46 61.45
C ALA A 293 -37.32 -63.86 60.06
N GLN A 294 -36.44 -64.66 59.46
CA GLN A 294 -36.64 -65.23 58.11
C GLN A 294 -37.85 -66.19 58.18
N SER A 295 -38.79 -66.01 57.21
CA SER A 295 -39.90 -66.94 56.97
C SER A 295 -39.40 -68.20 56.30
#